data_87ccebb6cf8ed4a5df9bcb4329d0c158
#
_entry.id   87ccebb6cf8ed4a5df9bcb4329d0c158
#
_cell.length_a   1.000
_cell.length_b   1.000
_cell.length_c   1.000
_cell.angle_alpha   90.00
_cell.angle_beta   90.00
_cell.angle_gamma   90.00
#
_symmetry.space_group_name_H-M   'P 1'
#
loop_
_entity.id
_entity.type
_entity.pdbx_description
1 polymer ?
#
loop_
_entity_poly.entity_id
_entity_poly.type
_entity_poly.pdbx_seq_one_letter_code
_entity_poly.pdbx_strand_id
1 'polypeptide(L)'
;GQNEYYYGGGVQNGHFSHKGEKITIKADGITGADGVLAAVPFFWTNAGFAELRNTTATGHYDFGRQNSQLTILSHRTPVFDSYYIIGNSPQELLSSFYYLTGKPFMLPSYALSFGHLGNFLDGSWQEADGKGHEAVRFEDNRYYSRKTENSGRLPSLNGEKDYQFSARAMLDRYQRWGFPLS
;
A
#
# COMPACT_ATOMS: atom_id res chain seq x y z
N GLY A 1 -4.34 -14.16 24.13
CA GLY A 1 -4.04 -15.58 24.44
C GLY A 1 -2.83 -16.09 23.69
N GLN A 2 -2.22 -17.20 24.12
CA GLN A 2 -0.98 -17.71 23.52
C GLN A 2 -1.12 -18.02 22.01
N ASN A 3 -2.31 -18.40 21.58
CA ASN A 3 -2.65 -18.72 20.17
C ASN A 3 -3.58 -17.67 19.53
N GLU A 4 -3.62 -16.47 20.06
CA GLU A 4 -4.39 -15.39 19.48
C GLU A 4 -3.53 -14.57 18.51
N TYR A 5 -4.06 -14.30 17.33
CA TYR A 5 -3.43 -13.55 16.27
C TYR A 5 -4.32 -12.36 15.89
N TYR A 6 -3.70 -11.26 15.50
CA TYR A 6 -4.35 -9.98 15.22
C TYR A 6 -4.15 -9.63 13.76
N TYR A 7 -5.24 -9.23 13.08
CA TYR A 7 -5.28 -8.91 11.66
C TYR A 7 -6.00 -7.58 11.44
N GLY A 8 -5.70 -6.90 10.35
CA GLY A 8 -6.35 -5.63 10.00
C GLY A 8 -5.42 -4.43 10.11
N GLY A 9 -5.92 -3.28 10.55
CA GLY A 9 -5.16 -2.02 10.55
C GLY A 9 -5.05 -1.37 9.17
N GLY A 10 -5.72 -1.92 8.15
CA GLY A 10 -5.60 -1.49 6.77
C GLY A 10 -4.39 -2.12 6.07
N VAL A 11 -3.84 -1.44 5.06
CA VAL A 11 -2.66 -1.90 4.33
C VAL A 11 -1.42 -1.59 5.15
N GLN A 12 -0.92 -2.59 5.84
CA GLN A 12 0.30 -2.57 6.66
C GLN A 12 1.36 -3.41 5.95
N ASN A 13 2.55 -2.86 5.71
CA ASN A 13 3.61 -3.60 5.06
C ASN A 13 4.35 -4.54 6.03
N GLY A 14 4.71 -5.72 5.54
CA GLY A 14 5.67 -6.61 6.17
C GLY A 14 5.08 -7.77 6.94
N HIS A 15 3.91 -7.65 7.56
CA HIS A 15 3.36 -8.72 8.40
C HIS A 15 1.89 -9.03 8.09
N PHE A 16 1.59 -10.31 7.94
CA PHE A 16 0.20 -10.77 7.80
C PHE A 16 -0.54 -10.75 9.15
N SER A 17 0.15 -11.05 10.23
CA SER A 17 -0.37 -10.96 11.59
C SER A 17 0.46 -9.96 12.40
N HIS A 18 -0.21 -9.16 13.21
CA HIS A 18 0.40 -8.11 14.03
C HIS A 18 0.68 -8.55 15.48
N LYS A 19 0.60 -9.83 15.79
CA LYS A 19 0.91 -10.33 17.14
C LYS A 19 2.34 -9.97 17.56
N GLY A 20 2.47 -9.31 18.70
CA GLY A 20 3.76 -8.83 19.21
C GLY A 20 4.27 -7.56 18.52
N GLU A 21 3.46 -6.94 17.66
CA GLU A 21 3.81 -5.75 16.91
C GLU A 21 3.06 -4.51 17.39
N LYS A 22 3.62 -3.36 17.07
CA LYS A 22 2.95 -2.07 17.20
C LYS A 22 2.80 -1.45 15.83
N ILE A 23 1.57 -1.21 15.39
CA ILE A 23 1.27 -0.60 14.11
C ILE A 23 0.79 0.84 14.26
N THR A 24 1.00 1.63 13.22
CA THR A 24 0.53 3.01 13.14
C THR A 24 -0.78 3.06 12.35
N ILE A 25 -1.77 3.75 12.89
CA ILE A 25 -3.03 4.06 12.22
C ILE A 25 -3.01 5.54 11.85
N LYS A 26 -2.69 5.84 10.58
CA LYS A 26 -2.53 7.19 10.08
C LYS A 26 -3.09 7.31 8.67
N ALA A 27 -3.98 8.26 8.45
CA ALA A 27 -4.74 8.42 7.22
C ALA A 27 -4.10 9.38 6.22
N ASP A 28 -2.78 9.42 6.08
CA ASP A 28 -2.12 10.36 5.18
C ASP A 28 -1.58 9.76 3.86
N GLY A 29 -1.93 8.54 3.56
CA GLY A 29 -1.86 7.94 2.20
C GLY A 29 -0.54 7.99 1.43
N ILE A 30 0.49 8.61 1.96
CA ILE A 30 1.80 8.72 1.34
C ILE A 30 2.75 7.79 2.09
N THR A 31 3.45 7.00 1.34
CA THR A 31 4.51 6.10 1.77
C THR A 31 5.42 6.74 2.81
N GLY A 32 5.04 6.65 4.07
CA GLY A 32 5.98 6.92 5.15
C GLY A 32 7.02 5.81 5.22
N ALA A 33 8.12 6.08 5.87
CA ALA A 33 9.15 5.09 6.15
C ALA A 33 8.60 3.82 6.86
N ASP A 34 7.40 3.94 7.43
CA ASP A 34 6.71 2.88 8.18
C ASP A 34 5.89 1.92 7.29
N GLY A 35 5.85 2.16 5.98
CA GLY A 35 5.19 1.28 5.01
C GLY A 35 3.66 1.20 5.11
N VAL A 36 3.02 2.19 5.73
CA VAL A 36 1.56 2.25 5.84
C VAL A 36 0.98 3.02 4.65
N LEU A 37 0.21 2.33 3.79
CA LEU A 37 -0.38 2.94 2.59
C LEU A 37 -1.81 3.42 2.82
N ALA A 38 -2.63 2.63 3.51
CA ALA A 38 -4.03 2.93 3.78
C ALA A 38 -4.42 2.31 5.12
N ALA A 39 -4.26 3.09 6.19
CA ALA A 39 -4.63 2.63 7.52
C ALA A 39 -6.15 2.65 7.71
N VAL A 40 -6.67 1.61 8.36
CA VAL A 40 -8.07 1.49 8.77
C VAL A 40 -8.09 1.22 10.27
N PRO A 41 -8.86 1.97 11.07
CA PRO A 41 -8.93 1.80 12.52
C PRO A 41 -9.81 0.60 12.93
N PHE A 42 -9.57 -0.53 12.28
CA PHE A 42 -10.27 -1.79 12.47
C PHE A 42 -9.26 -2.94 12.56
N PHE A 43 -9.46 -3.81 13.54
CA PHE A 43 -8.74 -5.08 13.61
C PHE A 43 -9.68 -6.21 14.04
N TRP A 44 -9.28 -7.42 13.78
CA TRP A 44 -9.98 -8.62 14.21
C TRP A 44 -8.98 -9.69 14.67
N THR A 45 -9.47 -10.65 15.45
CA THR A 45 -8.66 -11.77 15.97
C THR A 45 -9.28 -13.11 15.59
N ASN A 46 -8.45 -14.15 15.55
CA ASN A 46 -8.93 -15.53 15.41
C ASN A 46 -9.63 -16.04 16.69
N ALA A 47 -9.64 -15.26 17.76
CA ALA A 47 -10.39 -15.57 18.98
C ALA A 47 -11.87 -15.14 18.94
N GLY A 48 -12.34 -14.64 17.78
CA GLY A 48 -13.74 -14.26 17.59
C GLY A 48 -14.09 -12.85 18.05
N PHE A 49 -13.11 -11.96 18.09
CA PHE A 49 -13.29 -10.56 18.47
C PHE A 49 -12.78 -9.64 17.39
N ALA A 50 -13.48 -8.52 17.18
CA ALA A 50 -13.00 -7.41 16.37
C ALA A 50 -13.42 -6.07 17.01
N GLU A 51 -12.66 -5.01 16.68
CA GLU A 51 -12.97 -3.65 17.09
C GLU A 51 -12.79 -2.69 15.93
N LEU A 52 -13.80 -1.85 15.71
CA LEU A 52 -13.76 -0.70 14.82
C LEU A 52 -13.78 0.57 15.68
N ARG A 53 -12.70 1.33 15.65
CA ARG A 53 -12.67 2.68 16.23
C ARG A 53 -13.26 3.67 15.24
N ASN A 54 -14.38 4.31 15.62
CA ASN A 54 -15.05 5.31 14.78
C ASN A 54 -14.33 6.66 14.87
N THR A 55 -13.14 6.73 14.25
CA THR A 55 -12.31 7.93 14.25
C THR A 55 -11.39 7.97 13.04
N THR A 56 -11.08 9.17 12.57
CA THR A 56 -10.03 9.46 11.58
C THR A 56 -8.73 9.95 12.22
N ALA A 57 -8.71 10.09 13.53
CA ALA A 57 -7.54 10.58 14.25
C ALA A 57 -6.38 9.57 14.18
N THR A 58 -5.17 10.07 14.01
CA THR A 58 -3.96 9.24 14.07
C THR A 58 -3.87 8.49 15.39
N GLY A 59 -3.45 7.24 15.32
CA GLY A 59 -3.32 6.35 16.46
C GLY A 59 -2.23 5.31 16.31
N HIS A 60 -2.13 4.46 17.34
CA HIS A 60 -1.25 3.30 17.37
C HIS A 60 -1.96 2.14 18.02
N TYR A 61 -1.78 0.95 17.47
CA TYR A 61 -2.26 -0.30 18.04
C TYR A 61 -1.05 -1.16 18.43
N ASP A 62 -0.95 -1.47 19.70
CA ASP A 62 0.08 -2.35 20.26
C ASP A 62 -0.56 -3.70 20.60
N PHE A 63 -0.19 -4.72 19.85
CA PHE A 63 -0.72 -6.09 19.98
C PHE A 63 0.23 -6.99 20.78
N GLY A 64 0.68 -6.49 21.91
CA GLY A 64 1.53 -7.25 22.83
C GLY A 64 3.02 -7.00 22.71
N ARG A 65 3.46 -5.96 22.01
CA ARG A 65 4.88 -5.59 21.90
C ARG A 65 5.45 -5.09 23.22
N GLN A 66 4.72 -4.22 23.91
CA GLN A 66 5.13 -3.71 25.21
C GLN A 66 4.80 -4.70 26.34
N ASN A 67 3.65 -5.32 26.27
CA ASN A 67 3.21 -6.35 27.21
C ASN A 67 2.40 -7.40 26.47
N SER A 68 2.90 -8.62 26.41
CA SER A 68 2.29 -9.73 25.67
C SER A 68 0.88 -10.14 26.14
N GLN A 69 0.43 -9.64 27.28
CA GLN A 69 -0.90 -9.89 27.82
C GLN A 69 -1.91 -8.78 27.53
N LEU A 70 -1.46 -7.67 26.94
CA LEU A 70 -2.30 -6.50 26.68
C LEU A 70 -2.34 -6.15 25.20
N THR A 71 -3.51 -5.75 24.75
CA THR A 71 -3.71 -5.01 23.50
C THR A 71 -4.05 -3.57 23.84
N ILE A 72 -3.26 -2.62 23.36
CA ILE A 72 -3.40 -1.20 23.69
C ILE A 72 -3.72 -0.44 22.40
N LEU A 73 -4.85 0.23 22.38
CA LEU A 73 -5.28 1.09 21.27
C LEU A 73 -5.26 2.53 21.74
N SER A 74 -4.63 3.40 20.97
CA SER A 74 -4.59 4.83 21.25
C SER A 74 -4.85 5.66 20.01
N HIS A 75 -5.62 6.73 20.13
CA HIS A 75 -5.85 7.74 19.11
C HIS A 75 -5.70 9.14 19.70
N ARG A 76 -5.25 10.08 18.89
CA ARG A 76 -5.13 11.50 19.28
C ARG A 76 -6.48 12.20 19.22
N THR A 77 -7.42 11.77 20.05
CA THR A 77 -8.76 12.33 20.16
C THR A 77 -9.25 12.21 21.59
N PRO A 78 -9.97 13.21 22.12
CA PRO A 78 -10.61 13.10 23.43
C PRO A 78 -11.89 12.25 23.41
N VAL A 79 -12.39 11.88 22.22
CA VAL A 79 -13.62 11.10 22.07
C VAL A 79 -13.27 9.62 21.95
N PHE A 80 -13.93 8.81 22.78
CA PHE A 80 -13.91 7.37 22.66
C PHE A 80 -15.23 6.90 22.01
N ASP A 81 -15.13 6.42 20.76
CA ASP A 81 -16.24 5.84 20.03
C ASP A 81 -15.75 4.55 19.35
N SER A 82 -16.38 3.43 19.69
CA SER A 82 -15.91 2.11 19.27
C SER A 82 -17.06 1.13 19.11
N TYR A 83 -16.99 0.32 18.06
CA TYR A 83 -17.86 -0.82 17.84
C TYR A 83 -17.10 -2.10 18.19
N TYR A 84 -17.63 -2.86 19.14
CA TYR A 84 -17.12 -4.19 19.47
C TYR A 84 -17.93 -5.24 18.75
N ILE A 85 -17.25 -6.12 18.02
CA ILE A 85 -17.86 -7.14 17.20
C ILE A 85 -17.42 -8.50 17.74
N ILE A 86 -18.39 -9.38 17.95
CA ILE A 86 -18.15 -10.76 18.41
C ILE A 86 -18.72 -11.70 17.35
N GLY A 87 -17.97 -12.72 16.98
CA GLY A 87 -18.38 -13.72 15.99
C GLY A 87 -17.58 -15.01 16.12
N ASN A 88 -18.12 -16.09 15.60
CA ASN A 88 -17.52 -17.44 15.68
C ASN A 88 -16.53 -17.71 14.53
N SER A 89 -16.47 -16.81 13.55
CA SER A 89 -15.60 -16.96 12.38
C SER A 89 -15.13 -15.61 11.85
N PRO A 90 -14.00 -15.54 11.13
CA PRO A 90 -13.56 -14.33 10.45
C PRO A 90 -14.61 -13.77 9.50
N GLN A 91 -15.39 -14.63 8.84
CA GLN A 91 -16.45 -14.23 7.92
C GLN A 91 -17.58 -13.47 8.65
N GLU A 92 -17.96 -13.90 9.83
CA GLU A 92 -18.98 -13.21 10.64
C GLU A 92 -18.47 -11.85 11.12
N LEU A 93 -17.21 -11.78 11.59
CA LEU A 93 -16.59 -10.52 12.02
C LEU A 93 -16.51 -9.51 10.87
N LEU A 94 -16.06 -9.95 9.70
CA LEU A 94 -15.97 -9.10 8.50
C LEU A 94 -17.35 -8.73 7.95
N SER A 95 -18.33 -9.62 8.00
CA SER A 95 -19.69 -9.31 7.58
C SER A 95 -20.32 -8.22 8.46
N SER A 96 -20.08 -8.27 9.76
CA SER A 96 -20.53 -7.24 10.70
C SER A 96 -19.80 -5.91 10.48
N PHE A 97 -18.51 -5.95 10.20
CA PHE A 97 -17.76 -4.76 9.80
C PHE A 97 -18.34 -4.14 8.53
N TYR A 98 -18.63 -4.94 7.49
CA TYR A 98 -19.23 -4.45 6.25
C TYR A 98 -20.67 -3.96 6.43
N TYR A 99 -21.41 -4.48 7.41
CA TYR A 99 -22.71 -3.94 7.76
C TYR A 99 -22.62 -2.50 8.27
N LEU A 100 -21.57 -2.18 9.05
CA LEU A 100 -21.33 -0.85 9.60
C LEU A 100 -20.75 0.12 8.56
N THR A 101 -19.85 -0.34 7.72
CA THR A 101 -19.03 0.51 6.83
C THR A 101 -19.47 0.50 5.36
N GLY A 102 -20.36 -0.41 5.00
CA GLY A 102 -20.73 -0.69 3.62
C GLY A 102 -19.91 -1.84 3.03
N LYS A 103 -20.53 -2.59 2.12
CA LYS A 103 -19.86 -3.69 1.42
C LYS A 103 -18.95 -3.15 0.32
N PRO A 104 -17.71 -3.64 0.21
CA PRO A 104 -16.89 -3.35 -0.95
C PRO A 104 -17.54 -3.96 -2.21
N PHE A 105 -17.44 -3.28 -3.33
CA PHE A 105 -17.81 -3.88 -4.61
C PHE A 105 -16.72 -4.88 -5.05
N MET A 106 -17.14 -5.91 -5.77
CA MET A 106 -16.20 -6.87 -6.35
C MET A 106 -15.44 -6.19 -7.48
N LEU A 107 -14.13 -6.10 -7.35
CA LEU A 107 -13.27 -5.59 -8.40
C LEU A 107 -13.31 -6.54 -9.62
N PRO A 108 -13.39 -6.00 -10.83
CA PRO A 108 -13.19 -6.81 -12.03
C PRO A 108 -11.76 -7.38 -12.04
N SER A 109 -11.57 -8.55 -12.65
CA SER A 109 -10.30 -9.27 -12.63
C SER A 109 -9.11 -8.44 -13.11
N TYR A 110 -9.31 -7.56 -14.07
CA TYR A 110 -8.24 -6.69 -14.57
C TYR A 110 -7.73 -5.71 -13.50
N ALA A 111 -8.58 -5.25 -12.58
CA ALA A 111 -8.16 -4.36 -11.51
C ALA A 111 -7.25 -5.01 -10.46
N LEU A 112 -7.14 -6.35 -10.48
CA LEU A 112 -6.19 -7.13 -9.68
C LEU A 112 -4.88 -7.38 -10.42
N SER A 113 -4.78 -6.90 -11.67
CA SER A 113 -3.60 -7.00 -12.49
C SER A 113 -2.61 -5.87 -12.18
N PHE A 114 -1.42 -5.97 -12.74
CA PHE A 114 -0.39 -4.96 -12.56
C PHE A 114 -0.80 -3.65 -13.25
N GLY A 115 -0.98 -2.58 -12.47
CA GLY A 115 -1.31 -1.25 -12.97
C GLY A 115 -0.08 -0.35 -13.09
N HIS A 116 0.01 0.43 -14.16
CA HIS A 116 1.06 1.42 -14.36
C HIS A 116 0.49 2.83 -14.30
N LEU A 117 0.87 3.60 -13.26
CA LEU A 117 0.52 5.02 -13.13
C LEU A 117 1.61 5.88 -13.78
N GLY A 118 1.37 6.33 -15.01
CA GLY A 118 2.30 7.15 -15.78
C GLY A 118 2.57 8.57 -15.24
N ASN A 119 1.81 9.03 -14.27
CA ASN A 119 1.90 10.39 -13.70
C ASN A 119 3.24 10.71 -13.02
N PHE A 120 4.00 9.68 -12.64
CA PHE A 120 5.29 9.82 -11.96
C PHE A 120 6.49 9.67 -12.89
N LEU A 121 6.25 9.54 -14.19
CA LEU A 121 7.31 9.47 -15.20
C LEU A 121 7.78 10.87 -15.63
N ASP A 122 7.77 11.84 -14.75
CA ASP A 122 8.19 13.22 -14.97
C ASP A 122 9.71 13.37 -15.20
N GLY A 123 10.41 12.33 -15.45
CA GLY A 123 11.82 12.38 -15.74
C GLY A 123 12.08 12.13 -17.22
N SER A 124 12.50 13.13 -17.95
CA SER A 124 13.21 12.86 -19.20
C SER A 124 14.49 12.11 -18.87
N TRP A 125 14.67 10.96 -19.50
CA TRP A 125 15.90 10.21 -19.45
C TRP A 125 16.83 10.68 -20.56
N GLN A 126 18.13 10.66 -20.28
CA GLN A 126 19.17 10.96 -21.24
C GLN A 126 20.20 9.87 -21.27
N GLU A 127 20.80 9.63 -22.44
CA GLU A 127 21.92 8.70 -22.56
C GLU A 127 23.08 9.18 -21.66
N ALA A 128 23.68 8.27 -20.93
CA ALA A 128 24.77 8.52 -19.98
C ALA A 128 25.97 7.62 -20.31
N ASP A 129 27.15 8.00 -19.84
CA ASP A 129 28.40 7.24 -20.06
C ASP A 129 28.58 6.00 -19.16
N GLY A 130 27.60 5.69 -18.34
CA GLY A 130 27.62 4.55 -17.42
C GLY A 130 28.50 4.72 -16.18
N LYS A 131 29.08 5.90 -15.95
CA LYS A 131 30.03 6.15 -14.85
C LYS A 131 29.40 6.76 -13.58
N GLY A 132 28.08 6.93 -13.51
CA GLY A 132 27.39 7.50 -12.36
C GLY A 132 26.59 6.46 -11.59
N HIS A 133 26.43 6.65 -10.27
CA HIS A 133 25.58 5.82 -9.41
C HIS A 133 24.10 5.81 -9.81
N GLU A 134 23.67 6.77 -10.62
CA GLU A 134 22.29 6.91 -11.08
C GLU A 134 22.06 6.42 -12.51
N ALA A 135 23.12 5.92 -13.19
CA ALA A 135 22.99 5.42 -14.55
C ALA A 135 22.50 3.97 -14.54
N VAL A 136 21.39 3.72 -15.21
CA VAL A 136 20.77 2.40 -15.36
C VAL A 136 21.08 1.85 -16.75
N ARG A 137 21.58 0.62 -16.82
CA ARG A 137 21.76 -0.07 -18.09
C ARG A 137 20.42 -0.59 -18.60
N PHE A 138 20.11 -0.29 -19.85
CA PHE A 138 18.83 -0.63 -20.47
C PHE A 138 18.97 -1.85 -21.41
N GLU A 139 17.84 -2.31 -21.99
CA GLU A 139 17.78 -3.49 -22.88
C GLU A 139 18.60 -3.32 -24.18
N ASP A 140 18.81 -2.09 -24.63
CA ASP A 140 19.67 -1.75 -25.77
C ASP A 140 21.18 -1.73 -25.46
N ASN A 141 21.53 -2.16 -24.23
CA ASN A 141 22.88 -2.16 -23.68
C ASN A 141 23.50 -0.77 -23.45
N ARG A 142 22.72 0.30 -23.55
CA ARG A 142 23.16 1.66 -23.26
C ARG A 142 22.80 2.03 -21.82
N TYR A 143 23.48 3.05 -21.31
CA TYR A 143 23.23 3.60 -20.00
C TYR A 143 22.41 4.89 -20.12
N TYR A 144 21.48 5.07 -19.19
CA TYR A 144 20.61 6.23 -19.12
C TYR A 144 20.56 6.73 -17.67
N SER A 145 20.58 8.06 -17.52
CA SER A 145 20.37 8.72 -16.25
C SER A 145 19.16 9.64 -16.31
N ARG A 146 18.60 9.90 -15.13
CA ARG A 146 17.47 10.84 -15.03
C ARG A 146 17.96 12.27 -15.16
N LYS A 147 17.31 13.09 -15.99
CA LYS A 147 17.57 14.54 -16.00
C LYS A 147 17.07 15.14 -14.69
N THR A 148 17.93 15.90 -14.04
CA THR A 148 17.62 16.59 -12.78
C THR A 148 16.74 17.83 -12.97
N GLU A 149 16.59 18.31 -14.20
CA GLU A 149 15.73 19.45 -14.52
C GLU A 149 14.31 19.00 -14.76
N ASN A 150 13.44 19.42 -13.86
CA ASN A 150 12.00 19.19 -13.90
C ASN A 150 11.40 20.08 -15.01
N SER A 151 11.44 19.64 -16.26
CA SER A 151 10.97 20.45 -17.39
C SER A 151 9.44 20.43 -17.56
N GLY A 152 8.71 19.69 -16.75
CA GLY A 152 7.24 19.60 -16.81
C GLY A 152 6.69 19.16 -18.19
N ARG A 153 7.54 18.71 -19.09
CA ARG A 153 7.14 18.18 -20.38
C ARG A 153 7.07 16.67 -20.31
N LEU A 154 5.91 16.15 -20.58
CA LEU A 154 5.76 14.73 -20.94
C LEU A 154 6.69 14.43 -22.12
N PRO A 155 7.41 13.31 -22.12
CA PRO A 155 8.21 12.89 -23.27
C PRO A 155 7.33 12.90 -24.52
N SER A 156 7.79 13.55 -25.57
CA SER A 156 7.07 13.59 -26.84
C SER A 156 6.94 12.16 -27.36
N LEU A 157 5.72 11.69 -27.57
CA LEU A 157 5.44 10.40 -28.22
C LEU A 157 5.90 10.36 -29.69
N ASN A 158 6.37 11.48 -30.22
CA ASN A 158 6.70 11.65 -31.63
C ASN A 158 8.18 11.41 -31.98
N GLY A 159 9.02 11.07 -31.02
CA GLY A 159 10.43 10.81 -31.26
C GLY A 159 10.80 9.36 -30.90
N GLU A 160 11.45 8.63 -31.82
CA GLU A 160 11.92 7.25 -31.57
C GLU A 160 12.81 7.15 -30.32
N LYS A 161 13.56 8.20 -30.00
CA LYS A 161 14.47 8.24 -28.83
C LYS A 161 13.75 8.32 -27.50
N ASP A 162 12.58 8.95 -27.49
CA ASP A 162 11.81 9.13 -26.24
C ASP A 162 10.80 7.99 -26.03
N TYR A 163 10.49 7.22 -27.07
CA TYR A 163 9.48 6.17 -27.00
C TYR A 163 9.84 5.08 -25.98
N GLN A 164 11.09 4.66 -25.91
CA GLN A 164 11.50 3.57 -25.00
C GLN A 164 11.27 3.87 -23.51
N PHE A 165 11.14 5.14 -23.14
CA PHE A 165 10.85 5.58 -21.78
C PHE A 165 9.42 6.07 -21.61
N SER A 166 8.60 5.98 -22.65
CA SER A 166 7.18 6.33 -22.58
C SER A 166 6.40 5.27 -21.78
N ALA A 167 5.25 5.68 -21.24
CA ALA A 167 4.33 4.75 -20.59
C ALA A 167 3.93 3.61 -21.54
N ARG A 168 3.74 3.91 -22.83
CA ARG A 168 3.41 2.89 -23.84
C ARG A 168 4.50 1.84 -23.99
N ALA A 169 5.75 2.25 -24.08
CA ALA A 169 6.87 1.29 -24.18
C ALA A 169 7.00 0.43 -22.91
N MET A 170 6.73 1.00 -21.74
CA MET A 170 6.69 0.23 -20.48
C MET A 170 5.58 -0.82 -20.48
N LEU A 171 4.38 -0.46 -20.92
CA LEU A 171 3.26 -1.40 -21.06
C LEU A 171 3.58 -2.52 -22.06
N ASP A 172 4.15 -2.19 -23.22
CA ASP A 172 4.57 -3.17 -24.22
C ASP A 172 5.64 -4.14 -23.70
N ARG A 173 6.55 -3.68 -22.81
CA ARG A 173 7.51 -4.55 -22.12
C ARG A 173 6.85 -5.49 -21.14
N TYR A 174 5.96 -4.98 -20.29
CA TYR A 174 5.21 -5.81 -19.35
C TYR A 174 4.45 -6.92 -20.07
N GLN A 175 3.77 -6.59 -21.17
CA GLN A 175 3.09 -7.59 -22.01
C GLN A 175 4.05 -8.64 -22.57
N ARG A 176 5.21 -8.22 -23.09
CA ARG A 176 6.24 -9.15 -23.60
C ARG A 176 6.79 -10.06 -22.51
N TRP A 177 6.87 -9.60 -21.28
CA TRP A 177 7.30 -10.39 -20.13
C TRP A 177 6.20 -11.23 -19.51
N GLY A 178 4.97 -11.17 -20.06
CA GLY A 178 3.83 -11.96 -19.60
C GLY A 178 3.19 -11.43 -18.33
N PHE A 179 3.43 -10.16 -17.95
CA PHE A 179 2.72 -9.55 -16.83
C PHE A 179 1.29 -9.18 -17.26
N PRO A 180 0.27 -9.62 -16.49
CA PRO A 180 -1.09 -9.17 -16.73
C PRO A 180 -1.20 -7.68 -16.42
N LEU A 181 -1.72 -6.91 -17.37
CA LEU A 181 -1.92 -5.46 -17.23
C LEU A 181 -3.40 -5.14 -17.10
N SER A 182 -3.71 -4.14 -16.29
CA SER A 182 -5.03 -3.54 -16.16
C SER A 182 -5.09 -2.19 -16.88
#